data_1772c0fd92f4a4bf77612a64dde83181
#
_entry.id   1772c0fd92f4a4bf77612a64dde83181
#
_cell.length_a   1.000
_cell.length_b   1.000
_cell.length_c   1.000
_cell.angle_alpha   90.00
_cell.angle_beta   90.00
_cell.angle_gamma   90.00
#
_symmetry.space_group_name_H-M   'P 1'
#
loop_
_entity.id
_entity.type
_entity.pdbx_description
1 polymer ?
#
loop_
_entity_poly.entity_id
_entity_poly.type
_entity_poly.pdbx_seq_one_letter_code
_entity_poly.pdbx_strand_id
1 'polypeptide(L)'
;TRRISSAASDVYKRQTMSGDEKLNPYPKVPAKPDLPKIEKKILSDWGKSKTFERTVSLRPEESEYVFYDGPPFANGLPHHGHLLTGYVKDVIPRYQTMRGNRVERRFGWDCHGLPAEMESEKQLQVSGRAAITEYGIEKFNAYCQESVLKYTDEWEKVVTRQARWVDFENDYKTMDLDYMESVMWA
;
A
#
# COMPACT_ATOMS: atom_id res chain seq x y z
N THR A 1 34.01 -9.64 -32.43
CA THR A 1 33.06 -10.77 -32.37
C THR A 1 33.00 -11.30 -30.94
N ARG A 2 31.97 -10.96 -30.19
CA ARG A 2 31.77 -11.49 -28.82
C ARG A 2 31.34 -12.97 -28.92
N ARG A 3 32.13 -13.88 -28.34
CA ARG A 3 31.72 -15.27 -28.16
C ARG A 3 30.52 -15.32 -27.22
N ILE A 4 29.37 -15.80 -27.70
CA ILE A 4 28.24 -16.18 -26.86
C ILE A 4 28.72 -17.27 -25.91
N SER A 5 28.46 -17.17 -24.62
CA SER A 5 28.94 -18.13 -23.63
C SER A 5 28.46 -19.56 -23.95
N SER A 6 29.27 -20.55 -23.71
CA SER A 6 28.95 -21.98 -23.97
C SER A 6 27.65 -22.43 -23.33
N ALA A 7 27.30 -21.88 -22.17
CA ALA A 7 26.04 -22.16 -21.46
C ALA A 7 24.79 -21.77 -22.26
N ALA A 8 24.80 -20.60 -22.91
CA ALA A 8 23.68 -20.16 -23.75
C ALA A 8 23.54 -21.04 -25.01
N SER A 9 24.64 -21.45 -25.59
CA SER A 9 24.70 -22.41 -26.70
C SER A 9 24.19 -23.81 -26.34
N ASP A 10 24.47 -24.30 -25.13
CA ASP A 10 24.02 -25.61 -24.66
C ASP A 10 22.52 -25.62 -24.31
N VAL A 11 21.99 -24.55 -23.78
CA VAL A 11 20.53 -24.38 -23.57
C VAL A 11 19.81 -24.40 -24.92
N TYR A 12 20.32 -23.69 -25.91
CA TYR A 12 19.74 -23.65 -27.24
C TYR A 12 19.79 -25.02 -27.95
N LYS A 13 20.93 -25.75 -27.82
CA LYS A 13 21.05 -27.09 -28.39
C LYS A 13 20.15 -28.13 -27.75
N ARG A 14 19.92 -28.08 -26.42
CA ARG A 14 18.97 -28.97 -25.75
C ARG A 14 17.53 -28.75 -26.21
N GLN A 15 17.18 -27.56 -26.64
CA GLN A 15 15.85 -27.26 -27.16
C GLN A 15 15.59 -27.77 -28.60
N THR A 16 16.70 -28.10 -29.32
CA THR A 16 16.60 -28.56 -30.74
C THR A 16 16.77 -30.09 -30.91
N MET A 17 17.04 -30.84 -29.84
CA MET A 17 17.40 -32.26 -29.95
C MET A 17 16.34 -33.28 -29.48
N SER A 18 15.12 -32.90 -29.17
CA SER A 18 14.07 -33.90 -28.92
C SER A 18 13.05 -33.88 -30.06
N GLY A 19 12.98 -35.01 -30.78
CA GLY A 19 11.98 -35.22 -31.82
C GLY A 19 10.56 -35.12 -31.30
N ASP A 20 9.73 -34.57 -32.11
CA ASP A 20 8.26 -34.70 -32.21
C ASP A 20 7.30 -34.07 -31.18
N GLU A 21 7.75 -33.44 -30.14
CA GLU A 21 6.96 -32.34 -29.53
C GLU A 21 7.86 -31.12 -29.40
N LYS A 22 7.63 -30.09 -30.21
CA LYS A 22 8.17 -28.76 -29.96
C LYS A 22 7.67 -28.33 -28.58
N LEU A 23 8.42 -28.65 -27.53
CA LEU A 23 8.20 -28.12 -26.19
C LEU A 23 8.20 -26.61 -26.31
N ASN A 24 7.00 -26.02 -26.40
CA ASN A 24 6.86 -24.58 -26.34
C ASN A 24 7.31 -24.17 -24.94
N PRO A 25 8.50 -23.52 -24.77
CA PRO A 25 9.03 -23.16 -23.47
C PRO A 25 8.17 -22.11 -22.76
N TYR A 26 7.21 -21.56 -23.49
CA TYR A 26 6.30 -20.55 -22.96
C TYR A 26 4.93 -21.15 -22.69
N PRO A 27 4.29 -20.78 -21.58
CA PRO A 27 2.91 -21.19 -21.31
C PRO A 27 1.96 -20.66 -22.41
N LYS A 28 0.92 -21.42 -22.73
CA LYS A 28 -0.12 -20.95 -23.63
C LYS A 28 -0.80 -19.72 -23.03
N VAL A 29 -0.69 -18.60 -23.71
CA VAL A 29 -1.34 -17.35 -23.32
C VAL A 29 -2.66 -17.22 -24.09
N PRO A 30 -3.81 -16.98 -23.44
CA PRO A 30 -5.07 -16.75 -24.11
C PRO A 30 -5.01 -15.47 -24.94
N ALA A 31 -5.67 -15.44 -26.08
CA ALA A 31 -5.72 -14.26 -26.96
C ALA A 31 -6.34 -13.02 -26.28
N LYS A 32 -7.24 -13.25 -25.31
CA LYS A 32 -7.81 -12.22 -24.46
C LYS A 32 -7.53 -12.59 -22.99
N PRO A 33 -6.50 -12.03 -22.35
CA PRO A 33 -6.22 -12.30 -20.95
C PRO A 33 -7.29 -11.70 -20.05
N ASP A 34 -7.73 -12.47 -19.06
CA ASP A 34 -8.60 -11.99 -17.98
C ASP A 34 -7.71 -11.33 -16.89
N LEU A 35 -7.42 -10.03 -17.08
CA LEU A 35 -6.54 -9.27 -16.19
C LEU A 35 -7.03 -9.30 -14.73
N PRO A 36 -8.32 -9.09 -14.42
CA PRO A 36 -8.79 -9.16 -13.04
C PRO A 36 -8.54 -10.52 -12.36
N LYS A 37 -8.66 -11.62 -13.11
CA LYS A 37 -8.38 -12.97 -12.59
C LYS A 37 -6.89 -13.19 -12.36
N ILE A 38 -6.06 -12.72 -13.27
CA ILE A 38 -4.59 -12.80 -13.16
C ILE A 38 -4.12 -12.01 -11.94
N GLU A 39 -4.59 -10.78 -11.78
CA GLU A 39 -4.24 -9.91 -10.65
C GLU A 39 -4.63 -10.53 -9.29
N LYS A 40 -5.86 -11.05 -9.17
CA LYS A 40 -6.31 -11.73 -7.95
C LYS A 40 -5.45 -12.94 -7.62
N LYS A 41 -5.03 -13.70 -8.64
CA LYS A 41 -4.13 -14.84 -8.46
C LYS A 41 -2.77 -14.38 -7.95
N ILE A 42 -2.18 -13.34 -8.54
CA ILE A 42 -0.89 -12.78 -8.14
C ILE A 42 -0.95 -12.27 -6.69
N LEU A 43 -1.99 -11.54 -6.32
CA LEU A 43 -2.19 -11.07 -4.93
C LEU A 43 -2.27 -12.24 -3.95
N SER A 44 -3.00 -13.30 -4.30
CA SER A 44 -3.07 -14.51 -3.48
C SER A 44 -1.71 -15.20 -3.33
N ASP A 45 -0.95 -15.29 -4.41
CA ASP A 45 0.38 -15.90 -4.41
C ASP A 45 1.37 -15.06 -3.58
N TRP A 46 1.31 -13.73 -3.66
CA TRP A 46 2.12 -12.82 -2.84
C TRP A 46 1.79 -12.92 -1.35
N GLY A 47 0.51 -13.01 -0.99
CA GLY A 47 0.10 -13.20 0.40
C GLY A 47 0.61 -14.52 0.99
N LYS A 48 0.47 -15.64 0.23
CA LYS A 48 0.97 -16.95 0.67
C LYS A 48 2.48 -17.00 0.84
N SER A 49 3.21 -16.35 -0.04
CA SER A 49 4.68 -16.31 -0.02
C SER A 49 5.25 -15.20 0.86
N LYS A 50 4.41 -14.38 1.46
CA LYS A 50 4.79 -13.19 2.25
C LYS A 50 5.80 -12.33 1.47
N THR A 51 5.47 -12.04 0.21
CA THR A 51 6.43 -11.41 -0.71
C THR A 51 6.87 -10.04 -0.21
N PHE A 52 5.95 -9.22 0.27
CA PHE A 52 6.28 -7.89 0.78
C PHE A 52 7.21 -7.96 1.99
N GLU A 53 6.84 -8.73 3.01
CA GLU A 53 7.62 -8.88 4.24
C GLU A 53 9.03 -9.44 3.95
N ARG A 54 9.13 -10.37 3.00
CA ARG A 54 10.42 -10.88 2.53
C ARG A 54 11.25 -9.81 1.83
N THR A 55 10.63 -8.87 1.12
CA THR A 55 11.40 -7.77 0.51
C THR A 55 12.03 -6.85 1.55
N VAL A 56 11.47 -6.77 2.73
CA VAL A 56 12.05 -6.02 3.87
C VAL A 56 13.10 -6.88 4.59
N SER A 57 12.73 -8.10 5.03
CA SER A 57 13.56 -8.95 5.88
C SER A 57 14.83 -9.49 5.21
N LEU A 58 14.84 -9.60 3.88
CA LEU A 58 16.02 -10.10 3.12
C LEU A 58 17.07 -8.99 2.85
N ARG A 59 16.82 -7.77 3.26
CA ARG A 59 17.75 -6.64 3.05
C ARG A 59 18.39 -6.22 4.36
N PRO A 60 19.69 -5.83 4.31
CA PRO A 60 20.42 -5.44 5.50
C PRO A 60 19.88 -4.14 6.08
N GLU A 61 19.93 -4.00 7.40
CA GLU A 61 19.46 -2.82 8.11
C GLU A 61 20.31 -1.58 7.77
N GLU A 62 21.58 -1.77 7.48
CA GLU A 62 22.51 -0.70 7.10
C GLU A 62 22.18 -0.05 5.76
N SER A 63 21.35 -0.72 4.92
CA SER A 63 20.89 -0.22 3.63
C SER A 63 19.47 0.32 3.71
N GLU A 64 19.09 0.91 4.82
CA GLU A 64 17.75 1.46 5.01
C GLU A 64 17.52 2.68 4.13
N TYR A 65 16.34 2.72 3.49
CA TYR A 65 15.77 3.88 2.84
C TYR A 65 14.48 4.26 3.55
N VAL A 66 14.53 5.34 4.29
CA VAL A 66 13.38 5.85 5.04
C VAL A 66 12.36 6.47 4.09
N PHE A 67 11.13 6.00 4.17
CA PHE A 67 10.02 6.51 3.37
C PHE A 67 8.81 6.78 4.26
N TYR A 68 8.41 8.04 4.31
CA TYR A 68 7.19 8.47 5.01
C TYR A 68 6.02 8.58 4.05
N ASP A 69 4.91 7.99 4.44
CA ASP A 69 3.64 8.11 3.73
C ASP A 69 2.85 9.31 4.25
N GLY A 70 2.33 10.15 3.37
CA GLY A 70 1.35 11.16 3.74
C GLY A 70 -0.01 10.51 4.03
N PRO A 71 -0.52 10.58 5.26
CA PRO A 71 -1.70 9.83 5.67
C PRO A 71 -2.98 10.39 5.03
N PRO A 72 -3.89 9.54 4.52
CA PRO A 72 -5.23 9.96 4.13
C PRO A 72 -6.17 10.04 5.32
N PHE A 73 -7.29 10.76 5.15
CA PHE A 73 -8.44 10.66 6.04
C PHE A 73 -9.25 9.40 5.74
N ALA A 74 -9.64 8.65 6.76
CA ALA A 74 -10.51 7.48 6.63
C ALA A 74 -12.00 7.78 6.92
N ASN A 75 -12.40 9.03 6.84
CA ASN A 75 -13.80 9.49 7.01
C ASN A 75 -14.66 9.34 5.75
N GLY A 76 -14.07 8.87 4.64
CA GLY A 76 -14.74 8.57 3.38
C GLY A 76 -14.02 7.48 2.59
N LEU A 77 -14.69 6.96 1.56
CA LEU A 77 -14.12 5.93 0.68
C LEU A 77 -13.03 6.51 -0.23
N PRO A 78 -12.03 5.70 -0.63
CA PRO A 78 -11.02 6.11 -1.57
C PRO A 78 -11.63 6.52 -2.93
N HIS A 79 -11.12 7.59 -3.51
CA HIS A 79 -11.46 8.03 -4.86
C HIS A 79 -10.25 7.98 -5.81
N HIS A 80 -10.46 8.24 -7.09
CA HIS A 80 -9.40 8.12 -8.12
C HIS A 80 -8.13 8.93 -7.80
N GLY A 81 -8.25 10.10 -7.15
CA GLY A 81 -7.09 10.88 -6.71
C GLY A 81 -6.24 10.12 -5.68
N HIS A 82 -6.88 9.44 -4.74
CA HIS A 82 -6.19 8.60 -3.77
C HIS A 82 -5.49 7.40 -4.43
N LEU A 83 -6.13 6.79 -5.45
CA LEU A 83 -5.53 5.68 -6.19
C LEU A 83 -4.28 6.13 -6.95
N LEU A 84 -4.34 7.30 -7.62
CA LEU A 84 -3.18 7.87 -8.30
C LEU A 84 -2.05 8.18 -7.34
N THR A 85 -2.35 8.84 -6.22
CA THR A 85 -1.36 9.14 -5.18
C THR A 85 -0.76 7.86 -4.60
N GLY A 86 -1.59 6.85 -4.32
CA GLY A 86 -1.16 5.54 -3.84
C GLY A 86 -0.19 4.84 -4.80
N TYR A 87 -0.44 4.95 -6.11
CA TYR A 87 0.44 4.42 -7.13
C TYR A 87 1.82 5.10 -7.11
N VAL A 88 1.87 6.43 -7.07
CA VAL A 88 3.14 7.18 -6.99
C VAL A 88 3.91 6.84 -5.72
N LYS A 89 3.22 6.75 -4.58
CA LYS A 89 3.81 6.35 -3.30
C LYS A 89 4.37 4.92 -3.30
N ASP A 90 3.84 4.01 -4.13
CA ASP A 90 4.34 2.64 -4.23
C ASP A 90 5.54 2.50 -5.18
N VAL A 91 5.61 3.31 -6.23
CA VAL A 91 6.70 3.25 -7.23
C VAL A 91 8.06 3.52 -6.61
N ILE A 92 8.18 4.56 -5.79
CA ILE A 92 9.47 4.97 -5.20
C ILE A 92 10.02 3.89 -4.24
N PRO A 93 9.26 3.39 -3.25
CA PRO A 93 9.71 2.30 -2.40
C PRO A 93 10.04 1.01 -3.16
N ARG A 94 9.26 0.65 -4.19
CA ARG A 94 9.57 -0.51 -5.02
C ARG A 94 10.89 -0.33 -5.78
N TYR A 95 11.11 0.84 -6.34
CA TYR A 95 12.36 1.15 -7.01
C TYR A 95 13.56 1.02 -6.06
N GLN A 96 13.46 1.60 -4.86
CA GLN A 96 14.52 1.50 -3.86
C GLN A 96 14.74 0.05 -3.39
N THR A 97 13.65 -0.70 -3.24
CA THR A 97 13.72 -2.14 -2.95
C THR A 97 14.45 -2.92 -4.05
N MET A 98 14.21 -2.62 -5.33
CA MET A 98 14.93 -3.25 -6.46
C MET A 98 16.42 -2.84 -6.50
N ARG A 99 16.76 -1.68 -5.96
CA ARG A 99 18.16 -1.24 -5.81
C ARG A 99 18.90 -1.94 -4.65
N GLY A 100 18.21 -2.73 -3.86
CA GLY A 100 18.77 -3.46 -2.73
C GLY A 100 18.54 -2.81 -1.37
N ASN A 101 17.84 -1.66 -1.32
CA ASN A 101 17.56 -0.99 -0.06
C ASN A 101 16.44 -1.69 0.72
N ARG A 102 16.57 -1.70 2.05
CA ARG A 102 15.48 -2.03 2.96
C ARG A 102 14.53 -0.84 3.05
N VAL A 103 13.26 -1.06 2.74
CA VAL A 103 12.25 0.00 2.77
C VAL A 103 11.05 -0.48 3.58
N GLU A 104 10.96 -0.05 4.81
CA GLU A 104 9.75 -0.21 5.60
C GLU A 104 8.68 0.77 5.11
N ARG A 105 7.42 0.33 5.11
CA ARG A 105 6.30 1.10 4.57
C ARG A 105 5.13 0.92 5.49
N ARG A 106 4.94 1.87 6.39
CA ARG A 106 3.79 1.89 7.31
C ARG A 106 2.67 2.71 6.70
N PHE A 107 1.46 2.21 6.78
CA PHE A 107 0.29 3.02 6.43
C PHE A 107 0.05 4.05 7.54
N GLY A 108 -0.56 5.17 7.19
CA GLY A 108 -0.89 6.21 8.17
C GLY A 108 -2.29 6.74 7.96
N TRP A 109 -2.88 7.25 9.04
CA TRP A 109 -4.21 7.85 9.05
C TRP A 109 -4.14 9.28 9.55
N ASP A 110 -4.69 10.21 8.74
CA ASP A 110 -4.90 11.59 9.20
C ASP A 110 -6.19 11.65 10.02
N CYS A 111 -6.04 12.03 11.28
CA CYS A 111 -7.14 12.01 12.25
C CYS A 111 -7.56 13.41 12.72
N HIS A 112 -6.99 14.47 12.14
CA HIS A 112 -7.18 15.83 12.61
C HIS A 112 -7.70 16.77 11.52
N GLY A 113 -8.17 17.92 11.99
CA GLY A 113 -8.45 19.08 11.16
C GLY A 113 -9.85 19.13 10.56
N LEU A 114 -10.05 20.14 9.74
CA LEU A 114 -11.34 20.55 9.21
C LEU A 114 -12.14 19.44 8.50
N PRO A 115 -11.51 18.54 7.69
CA PRO A 115 -12.29 17.48 7.05
C PRO A 115 -12.92 16.48 8.03
N ALA A 116 -12.24 16.17 9.14
CA ALA A 116 -12.77 15.29 10.17
C ALA A 116 -13.92 15.99 10.95
N GLU A 117 -13.72 17.26 11.31
CA GLU A 117 -14.71 18.06 12.01
C GLU A 117 -15.97 18.28 11.16
N MET A 118 -15.83 18.68 9.92
CA MET A 118 -16.97 18.92 9.01
C MET A 118 -17.83 17.67 8.80
N GLU A 119 -17.24 16.49 8.67
CA GLU A 119 -18.02 15.26 8.55
C GLU A 119 -18.74 14.93 9.86
N SER A 120 -18.10 15.17 11.01
CA SER A 120 -18.72 15.01 12.33
C SER A 120 -19.86 16.01 12.56
N GLU A 121 -19.68 17.28 12.22
CA GLU A 121 -20.73 18.30 12.26
C GLU A 121 -21.97 17.89 11.46
N LYS A 122 -21.74 17.38 10.24
CA LYS A 122 -22.79 16.92 9.35
C LYS A 122 -23.55 15.72 9.92
N GLN A 123 -22.85 14.74 10.49
CA GLN A 123 -23.46 13.53 11.05
C GLN A 123 -24.24 13.83 12.34
N LEU A 124 -23.73 14.72 13.18
CA LEU A 124 -24.37 15.15 14.42
C LEU A 124 -25.46 16.22 14.20
N GLN A 125 -25.54 16.78 13.00
CA GLN A 125 -26.41 17.94 12.67
C GLN A 125 -26.13 19.16 13.56
N VAL A 126 -24.87 19.33 13.97
CA VAL A 126 -24.35 20.41 14.78
C VAL A 126 -23.43 21.25 13.90
N SER A 127 -23.66 22.55 13.77
CA SER A 127 -22.84 23.39 12.90
C SER A 127 -22.38 24.66 13.57
N GLY A 128 -21.06 24.87 13.50
CA GLY A 128 -20.38 26.05 13.99
C GLY A 128 -20.10 26.04 15.49
N ARG A 129 -19.21 26.95 15.89
CA ARG A 129 -18.61 26.98 17.22
C ARG A 129 -19.64 27.06 18.38
N ALA A 130 -20.70 27.83 18.22
CA ALA A 130 -21.70 28.00 19.28
C ALA A 130 -22.44 26.66 19.53
N ALA A 131 -22.88 25.99 18.46
CA ALA A 131 -23.59 24.73 18.56
C ALA A 131 -22.72 23.61 19.07
N ILE A 132 -21.44 23.57 18.69
CA ILE A 132 -20.48 22.61 19.23
C ILE A 132 -20.24 22.82 20.73
N THR A 133 -20.15 24.09 21.16
CA THR A 133 -20.01 24.41 22.59
C THR A 133 -21.24 23.99 23.40
N GLU A 134 -22.46 24.17 22.86
CA GLU A 134 -23.72 23.72 23.47
C GLU A 134 -23.79 22.17 23.51
N TYR A 135 -23.40 21.50 22.45
CA TYR A 135 -23.33 20.04 22.38
C TYR A 135 -22.31 19.44 23.39
N GLY A 136 -21.25 20.19 23.66
CA GLY A 136 -20.15 19.85 24.54
C GLY A 136 -18.89 19.45 23.77
N ILE A 137 -17.83 20.24 23.93
CA ILE A 137 -16.55 20.07 23.20
C ILE A 137 -15.96 18.67 23.39
N GLU A 138 -15.97 18.16 24.63
CA GLU A 138 -15.45 16.83 24.94
C GLU A 138 -16.20 15.73 24.18
N LYS A 139 -17.54 15.80 24.16
CA LYS A 139 -18.38 14.84 23.42
C LYS A 139 -18.16 14.93 21.91
N PHE A 140 -18.00 16.14 21.39
CA PHE A 140 -17.73 16.36 19.98
C PHE A 140 -16.36 15.77 19.58
N ASN A 141 -15.32 16.02 20.38
CA ASN A 141 -13.99 15.46 20.13
C ASN A 141 -13.98 13.94 20.22
N ALA A 142 -14.65 13.35 21.19
CA ALA A 142 -14.78 11.89 21.29
C ALA A 142 -15.47 11.30 20.06
N TYR A 143 -16.52 11.94 19.57
CA TYR A 143 -17.20 11.52 18.34
C TYR A 143 -16.28 11.64 17.11
N CYS A 144 -15.53 12.73 16.97
CA CYS A 144 -14.54 12.89 15.89
C CYS A 144 -13.52 11.75 15.92
N GLN A 145 -13.00 11.44 17.10
CA GLN A 145 -12.01 10.39 17.32
C GLN A 145 -12.53 9.00 16.90
N GLU A 146 -13.77 8.70 17.20
CA GLU A 146 -14.42 7.43 16.83
C GLU A 146 -14.73 7.38 15.32
N SER A 147 -15.24 8.49 14.76
CA SER A 147 -15.72 8.51 13.38
C SER A 147 -14.62 8.56 12.33
N VAL A 148 -13.44 9.11 12.65
CA VAL A 148 -12.35 9.33 11.68
C VAL A 148 -11.74 8.05 11.14
N LEU A 149 -11.88 6.92 11.85
CA LEU A 149 -11.36 5.61 11.42
C LEU A 149 -12.44 4.70 10.82
N LYS A 150 -13.62 5.23 10.53
CA LYS A 150 -14.79 4.46 10.11
C LYS A 150 -14.58 3.58 8.88
N TYR A 151 -13.75 3.99 7.95
CA TYR A 151 -13.56 3.31 6.65
C TYR A 151 -12.17 2.68 6.49
N THR A 152 -11.45 2.44 7.57
CA THR A 152 -10.09 1.85 7.51
C THR A 152 -10.06 0.49 6.81
N ASP A 153 -11.02 -0.38 7.10
CA ASP A 153 -11.13 -1.71 6.49
C ASP A 153 -11.39 -1.63 4.97
N GLU A 154 -12.23 -0.69 4.53
CA GLU A 154 -12.50 -0.47 3.12
C GLU A 154 -11.27 0.09 2.40
N TRP A 155 -10.53 0.98 3.04
CA TRP A 155 -9.28 1.49 2.52
C TRP A 155 -8.25 0.37 2.35
N GLU A 156 -8.06 -0.48 3.35
CA GLU A 156 -7.15 -1.62 3.27
C GLU A 156 -7.50 -2.53 2.11
N LYS A 157 -8.79 -2.88 1.94
CA LYS A 157 -9.26 -3.70 0.81
C LYS A 157 -8.92 -3.07 -0.55
N VAL A 158 -9.13 -1.75 -0.69
CA VAL A 158 -8.88 -1.05 -1.95
C VAL A 158 -7.38 -0.94 -2.23
N VAL A 159 -6.57 -0.57 -1.24
CA VAL A 159 -5.12 -0.43 -1.36
C VAL A 159 -4.46 -1.79 -1.63
N THR A 160 -4.91 -2.85 -0.97
CA THR A 160 -4.46 -4.23 -1.23
C THR A 160 -4.87 -4.67 -2.64
N ARG A 161 -6.08 -4.33 -3.08
CA ARG A 161 -6.53 -4.63 -4.46
C ARG A 161 -5.70 -3.87 -5.51
N GLN A 162 -5.22 -2.68 -5.19
CA GLN A 162 -4.29 -1.90 -6.01
C GLN A 162 -2.88 -2.53 -6.06
N ALA A 163 -2.66 -3.58 -5.30
CA ALA A 163 -1.37 -4.28 -5.15
C ALA A 163 -0.26 -3.41 -4.55
N ARG A 164 -0.60 -2.38 -3.78
CA ARG A 164 0.36 -1.57 -3.07
C ARG A 164 0.96 -2.38 -1.91
N TRP A 165 2.28 -2.35 -1.77
CA TRP A 165 2.98 -2.98 -0.65
C TRP A 165 3.12 -1.99 0.50
N VAL A 166 2.36 -2.20 1.55
CA VAL A 166 2.34 -1.35 2.75
C VAL A 166 1.83 -2.16 3.94
N ASP A 167 2.36 -1.86 5.11
CA ASP A 167 2.00 -2.50 6.37
C ASP A 167 0.82 -1.75 7.01
N PHE A 168 -0.30 -2.44 7.17
CA PHE A 168 -1.49 -1.98 7.87
C PHE A 168 -1.55 -2.44 9.33
N GLU A 169 -0.82 -3.51 9.69
CA GLU A 169 -0.81 -4.05 11.06
C GLU A 169 -0.07 -3.11 12.02
N ASN A 170 1.01 -2.46 11.52
CA ASN A 170 1.78 -1.48 12.25
C ASN A 170 1.54 -0.07 11.71
N ASP A 171 0.29 0.26 11.42
CA ASP A 171 -0.11 1.59 10.97
C ASP A 171 0.16 2.65 12.06
N TYR A 172 0.14 3.92 11.68
CA TYR A 172 0.19 5.03 12.63
C TYR A 172 -1.03 5.95 12.45
N LYS A 173 -1.43 6.58 13.51
CA LYS A 173 -2.52 7.56 13.51
C LYS A 173 -1.98 8.89 14.00
N THR A 174 -2.30 9.97 13.32
CA THR A 174 -1.82 11.30 13.76
C THR A 174 -2.35 11.70 15.14
N MET A 175 -3.35 11.00 15.67
CA MET A 175 -3.88 11.17 17.04
C MET A 175 -3.17 10.29 18.09
N ASP A 176 -2.23 9.42 17.69
CA ASP A 176 -1.46 8.62 18.64
C ASP A 176 -0.51 9.52 19.45
N LEU A 177 -0.29 9.19 20.72
CA LEU A 177 0.57 9.98 21.61
C LEU A 177 1.99 10.11 21.05
N ASP A 178 2.56 9.02 20.58
CA ASP A 178 3.92 8.98 20.01
C ASP A 178 4.05 9.92 18.81
N TYR A 179 3.00 10.01 17.99
CA TYR A 179 2.98 10.94 16.87
C TYR A 179 2.91 12.39 17.37
N MET A 180 2.01 12.68 18.31
CA MET A 180 1.85 14.02 18.87
C MET A 180 3.11 14.48 19.63
N GLU A 181 3.76 13.59 20.39
CA GLU A 181 5.04 13.87 21.04
C GLU A 181 6.13 14.20 20.01
N SER A 182 6.20 13.45 18.91
CA SER A 182 7.16 13.71 17.83
C SER A 182 6.96 15.08 17.18
N VAL A 183 5.70 15.50 16.99
CA VAL A 183 5.38 16.84 16.49
C VAL A 183 5.78 17.93 17.47
N MET A 184 5.55 17.71 18.76
CA MET A 184 5.94 18.68 19.81
C MET A 184 7.45 18.77 20.01
N TRP A 185 8.19 17.70 19.69
CA TRP A 185 9.64 17.67 19.77
C TRP A 185 10.31 18.41 18.59
N ALA A 186 9.72 18.39 17.40
CA ALA A 186 10.26 19.03 16.19
C ALA A 186 10.13 20.56 16.23
#